data_233ce0bcb5fdaed69b5ce2df5f22444e
#
_entry.id   233ce0bcb5fdaed69b5ce2df5f22444e
#
_cell.length_a   1.000
_cell.length_b   1.000
_cell.length_c   1.000
_cell.angle_alpha   90.00
_cell.angle_beta   90.00
_cell.angle_gamma   90.00
#
_symmetry.space_group_name_H-M   'P 1'
#
loop_
_entity.id
_entity.type
_entity.pdbx_description
1 polymer ?
#
loop_
_entity_poly.entity_id
_entity_poly.type
_entity_poly.pdbx_seq_one_letter_code
_entity_poly.pdbx_strand_id
1 'polypeptide(L)'
;MARYVTVGAAQFGPVQRLETRDEVVDRLLDLLEQGHARGCDLVVFTEVALTPFFPHWHMEDQEEIDAYFERDLPGPNTRRLFDEALRMGIGFHLGFAELDEADGEPHRYNSSILVDGEGRIVGKYRKIHLPGYAELQPGQPFQNLEKLYFEVGDLGFGAWRAFGGVLVS
;
A
#
# COMPACT_ATOMS: atom_id res chain seq x y z
N MET A 1 20.35 16.36 20.96
CA MET A 1 19.01 16.11 21.53
C MET A 1 18.46 14.84 20.94
N ALA A 2 17.81 14.01 21.76
CA ALA A 2 17.07 12.84 21.22
C ALA A 2 15.91 13.30 20.33
N ARG A 3 15.67 12.61 19.24
CA ARG A 3 14.51 12.81 18.38
C ARG A 3 13.56 11.63 18.60
N TYR A 4 12.30 11.93 18.72
CA TYR A 4 11.25 10.92 18.85
C TYR A 4 10.33 11.04 17.65
N VAL A 5 9.92 9.90 17.09
CA VAL A 5 8.87 9.76 16.10
C VAL A 5 7.86 8.80 16.68
N THR A 6 6.63 9.23 16.80
CA THR A 6 5.53 8.39 17.28
C THR A 6 4.89 7.69 16.09
N VAL A 7 4.96 6.36 16.07
CA VAL A 7 4.42 5.55 14.97
C VAL A 7 3.20 4.78 15.42
N GLY A 8 2.10 4.91 14.70
CA GLY A 8 0.88 4.12 14.88
C GLY A 8 0.86 2.94 13.91
N ALA A 9 0.84 1.70 14.41
CA ALA A 9 0.56 0.53 13.59
C ALA A 9 -0.96 0.37 13.44
N ALA A 10 -1.47 0.67 12.25
CA ALA A 10 -2.90 0.59 11.97
C ALA A 10 -3.29 -0.85 11.62
N GLN A 11 -3.90 -1.54 12.57
CA GLN A 11 -4.43 -2.88 12.33
C GLN A 11 -5.74 -2.77 11.54
N PHE A 12 -5.61 -2.86 10.23
CA PHE A 12 -6.72 -2.82 9.29
C PHE A 12 -7.35 -4.22 9.22
N GLY A 13 -8.66 -4.31 9.43
CA GLY A 13 -9.38 -5.58 9.28
C GLY A 13 -9.44 -6.02 7.81
N PRO A 14 -9.86 -7.25 7.50
CA PRO A 14 -9.89 -7.75 6.12
C PRO A 14 -10.77 -6.87 5.24
N VAL A 15 -10.29 -6.62 4.03
CA VAL A 15 -11.10 -6.02 2.95
C VAL A 15 -11.90 -7.14 2.30
N GLN A 16 -13.19 -6.94 2.16
CA GLN A 16 -14.08 -7.92 1.52
C GLN A 16 -14.05 -7.74 0.00
N ARG A 17 -14.30 -8.82 -0.75
CA ARG A 17 -14.26 -8.79 -2.22
C ARG A 17 -15.22 -7.78 -2.86
N LEU A 18 -16.32 -7.49 -2.19
CA LEU A 18 -17.36 -6.57 -2.67
C LEU A 18 -17.22 -5.15 -2.11
N GLU A 19 -16.26 -4.87 -1.22
CA GLU A 19 -16.01 -3.52 -0.76
C GLU A 19 -15.45 -2.66 -1.90
N THR A 20 -16.02 -1.49 -2.06
CA THR A 20 -15.53 -0.50 -3.00
C THR A 20 -14.26 0.16 -2.50
N ARG A 21 -13.49 0.76 -3.41
CA ARG A 21 -12.29 1.53 -3.07
C ARG A 21 -12.60 2.68 -2.09
N ASP A 22 -13.74 3.35 -2.30
CA ASP A 22 -14.17 4.44 -1.42
C ASP A 22 -14.43 3.96 0.01
N GLU A 23 -15.12 2.84 0.19
CA GLU A 23 -15.36 2.24 1.51
C GLU A 23 -14.06 1.84 2.20
N VAL A 24 -13.10 1.30 1.46
CA VAL A 24 -11.76 0.95 1.98
C VAL A 24 -11.02 2.22 2.40
N VAL A 25 -11.03 3.26 1.59
CA VAL A 25 -10.36 4.53 1.89
C VAL A 25 -11.00 5.22 3.09
N ASP A 26 -12.33 5.16 3.25
CA ASP A 26 -13.01 5.66 4.47
C ASP A 26 -12.48 4.98 5.74
N ARG A 27 -12.28 3.67 5.71
CA ARG A 27 -11.70 2.92 6.85
C ARG A 27 -10.24 3.29 7.11
N LEU A 28 -9.44 3.56 6.08
CA LEU A 28 -8.07 4.05 6.23
C LEU A 28 -8.04 5.46 6.82
N LEU A 29 -8.97 6.33 6.41
CA LEU A 29 -9.14 7.67 6.96
C LEU A 29 -9.48 7.63 8.44
N ASP A 30 -10.40 6.78 8.86
CA ASP A 30 -10.75 6.58 10.28
C ASP A 30 -9.51 6.19 11.11
N LEU A 31 -8.67 5.32 10.60
CA LEU A 31 -7.44 4.90 11.28
C LEU A 31 -6.38 6.00 11.29
N LEU A 32 -6.28 6.79 10.22
CA LEU A 32 -5.38 7.93 10.14
C LEU A 32 -5.77 9.02 11.17
N GLU A 33 -7.07 9.33 11.28
CA GLU A 33 -7.62 10.26 12.27
C GLU A 33 -7.37 9.77 13.70
N GLN A 34 -7.55 8.48 13.96
CA GLN A 34 -7.25 7.88 15.25
C GLN A 34 -5.75 7.98 15.60
N GLY A 35 -4.86 7.80 14.61
CA GLY A 35 -3.43 8.00 14.77
C GLY A 35 -3.10 9.45 15.11
N HIS A 36 -3.64 10.39 14.34
CA HIS A 36 -3.48 11.83 14.58
C HIS A 36 -3.96 12.22 15.99
N ALA A 37 -5.15 11.78 16.41
CA ALA A 37 -5.70 12.07 17.73
C ALA A 37 -4.84 11.52 18.89
N ARG A 38 -3.98 10.53 18.62
CA ARG A 38 -3.02 9.95 19.57
C ARG A 38 -1.63 10.58 19.49
N GLY A 39 -1.44 11.60 18.65
CA GLY A 39 -0.17 12.29 18.47
C GLY A 39 0.87 11.48 17.69
N CYS A 40 0.43 10.61 16.76
CA CYS A 40 1.35 9.94 15.86
C CYS A 40 1.88 10.91 14.81
N ASP A 41 3.16 10.78 14.49
CA ASP A 41 3.80 11.45 13.35
C ASP A 41 3.61 10.65 12.05
N LEU A 42 3.47 9.32 12.18
CA LEU A 42 3.36 8.36 11.08
C LEU A 42 2.33 7.28 11.43
N VAL A 43 1.44 6.97 10.51
CA VAL A 43 0.56 5.79 10.56
C VAL A 43 1.01 4.77 9.52
N VAL A 44 1.24 3.53 9.93
CA VAL A 44 1.64 2.43 9.05
C VAL A 44 0.43 1.54 8.80
N PHE A 45 -0.04 1.53 7.56
CA PHE A 45 -1.09 0.63 7.08
C PHE A 45 -0.53 -0.72 6.66
N THR A 46 -1.41 -1.67 6.44
CA THR A 46 -1.07 -3.05 6.06
C THR A 46 -0.58 -3.15 4.62
N GLU A 47 0.02 -4.30 4.29
CA GLU A 47 0.33 -4.69 2.91
C GLU A 47 -0.96 -4.72 2.06
N VAL A 48 -0.88 -4.24 0.81
CA VAL A 48 -2.00 -4.23 -0.17
C VAL A 48 -3.30 -3.72 0.47
N ALA A 49 -3.20 -2.61 1.22
CA ALA A 49 -4.27 -2.10 2.09
C ALA A 49 -5.52 -1.62 1.33
N LEU A 50 -5.42 -1.35 0.03
CA LEU A 50 -6.53 -0.83 -0.79
C LEU A 50 -7.46 -1.91 -1.32
N THR A 51 -7.10 -3.19 -1.16
CA THR A 51 -7.82 -4.31 -1.76
C THR A 51 -7.93 -5.48 -0.80
N PRO A 52 -8.82 -6.45 -1.03
CA PRO A 52 -8.63 -7.77 -0.46
C PRO A 52 -7.28 -8.35 -0.89
N PHE A 53 -6.73 -9.28 -0.10
CA PHE A 53 -5.52 -9.98 -0.52
C PHE A 53 -5.85 -10.98 -1.64
N PHE A 54 -6.04 -10.45 -2.86
CA PHE A 54 -6.48 -11.20 -4.03
C PHE A 54 -5.52 -12.34 -4.46
N PRO A 55 -4.22 -12.37 -4.10
CA PRO A 55 -3.38 -13.54 -4.37
C PRO A 55 -3.85 -14.85 -3.73
N HIS A 56 -4.87 -14.81 -2.87
CA HIS A 56 -5.54 -16.01 -2.38
C HIS A 56 -6.47 -16.67 -3.42
N TRP A 57 -6.80 -15.99 -4.50
CA TRP A 57 -7.67 -16.50 -5.57
C TRP A 57 -6.89 -16.70 -6.86
N HIS A 58 -7.27 -17.72 -7.61
CA HIS A 58 -6.81 -17.86 -8.99
C HIS A 58 -7.85 -17.20 -9.91
N MET A 59 -7.41 -16.20 -10.65
CA MET A 59 -8.21 -15.43 -11.61
C MET A 59 -7.58 -15.58 -12.99
N GLU A 60 -8.42 -15.67 -14.02
CA GLU A 60 -7.99 -15.83 -15.42
C GLU A 60 -8.28 -14.57 -16.24
N ASP A 61 -9.23 -13.75 -15.80
CA ASP A 61 -9.61 -12.51 -16.47
C ASP A 61 -8.66 -11.37 -16.09
N GLN A 62 -7.95 -10.87 -17.09
CA GLN A 62 -6.98 -9.80 -16.89
C GLN A 62 -7.63 -8.47 -16.46
N GLU A 63 -8.83 -8.15 -16.91
CA GLU A 63 -9.56 -6.95 -16.50
C GLU A 63 -9.97 -7.05 -15.02
N GLU A 64 -10.39 -8.24 -14.58
CA GLU A 64 -10.67 -8.49 -13.16
C GLU A 64 -9.39 -8.34 -12.30
N ILE A 65 -8.26 -8.87 -12.77
CA ILE A 65 -6.98 -8.76 -12.08
C ILE A 65 -6.57 -7.29 -11.97
N ASP A 66 -6.60 -6.55 -13.07
CA ASP A 66 -6.14 -5.16 -13.13
C ASP A 66 -7.02 -4.20 -12.32
N ALA A 67 -8.27 -4.56 -12.04
CA ALA A 67 -9.14 -3.79 -11.15
C ALA A 67 -8.65 -3.70 -9.70
N TYR A 68 -7.72 -4.57 -9.28
CA TYR A 68 -7.09 -4.50 -7.96
C TYR A 68 -5.88 -3.57 -7.91
N PHE A 69 -5.39 -3.09 -9.04
CA PHE A 69 -4.17 -2.31 -9.13
C PHE A 69 -4.44 -0.80 -9.24
N GLU A 70 -3.57 0.00 -8.64
CA GLU A 70 -3.54 1.45 -8.79
C GLU A 70 -2.47 1.84 -9.82
N ARG A 71 -2.83 2.73 -10.76
CA ARG A 71 -1.89 3.28 -11.76
C ARG A 71 -1.19 4.53 -11.25
N ASP A 72 -1.91 5.33 -10.47
CA ASP A 72 -1.42 6.61 -9.95
C ASP A 72 -1.60 6.71 -8.44
N LEU A 73 -0.61 7.27 -7.75
CA LEU A 73 -0.74 7.72 -6.37
C LEU A 73 -0.16 9.14 -6.23
N PRO A 74 -0.97 10.08 -5.71
CA PRO A 74 -2.40 9.95 -5.43
C PRO A 74 -3.23 9.88 -6.71
N GLY A 75 -4.07 8.85 -6.81
CA GLY A 75 -5.05 8.66 -7.87
C GLY A 75 -6.46 9.11 -7.45
N PRO A 76 -7.47 8.95 -8.33
CA PRO A 76 -8.86 9.34 -8.04
C PRO A 76 -9.38 8.74 -6.73
N ASN A 77 -9.10 7.46 -6.50
CA ASN A 77 -9.57 6.73 -5.32
C ASN A 77 -8.86 7.15 -4.02
N THR A 78 -7.58 7.52 -4.10
CA THR A 78 -6.73 7.74 -2.93
C THR A 78 -6.48 9.19 -2.60
N ARG A 79 -6.88 10.13 -3.46
CA ARG A 79 -6.67 11.59 -3.26
C ARG A 79 -7.10 12.06 -1.88
N ARG A 80 -8.26 11.61 -1.42
CA ARG A 80 -8.81 11.98 -0.12
C ARG A 80 -7.88 11.62 1.05
N LEU A 81 -7.20 10.48 0.97
CA LEU A 81 -6.25 10.06 2.00
C LEU A 81 -5.05 11.03 2.09
N PHE A 82 -4.53 11.46 0.93
CA PHE A 82 -3.42 12.42 0.86
C PHE A 82 -3.84 13.81 1.35
N ASP A 83 -5.02 14.28 0.94
CA ASP A 83 -5.54 15.59 1.32
C ASP A 83 -5.78 15.68 2.84
N GLU A 84 -6.32 14.64 3.45
CA GLU A 84 -6.53 14.56 4.90
C GLU A 84 -5.22 14.42 5.68
N ALA A 85 -4.27 13.64 5.19
CA ALA A 85 -2.93 13.54 5.78
C ALA A 85 -2.24 14.91 5.81
N LEU A 86 -2.27 15.64 4.69
CA LEU A 86 -1.76 17.00 4.60
C LEU A 86 -2.48 17.94 5.57
N ARG A 87 -3.81 17.90 5.62
CA ARG A 87 -4.62 18.76 6.52
C ARG A 87 -4.28 18.52 8.00
N MET A 88 -4.02 17.28 8.38
CA MET A 88 -3.66 16.89 9.74
C MET A 88 -2.17 17.04 10.06
N GLY A 89 -1.32 17.18 9.04
CA GLY A 89 0.13 17.21 9.20
C GLY A 89 0.74 15.88 9.64
N ILE A 90 0.10 14.75 9.29
CA ILE A 90 0.52 13.40 9.66
C ILE A 90 0.98 12.63 8.42
N GLY A 91 2.06 11.86 8.54
CA GLY A 91 2.48 10.97 7.48
C GLY A 91 1.82 9.60 7.53
N PHE A 92 1.89 8.86 6.43
CA PHE A 92 1.46 7.47 6.40
C PHE A 92 2.36 6.61 5.50
N HIS A 93 2.40 5.31 5.81
CA HIS A 93 2.93 4.28 4.94
C HIS A 93 1.75 3.47 4.40
N LEU A 94 1.70 3.25 3.09
CA LEU A 94 0.60 2.56 2.42
C LEU A 94 1.15 1.47 1.50
N GLY A 95 0.75 0.21 1.73
CA GLY A 95 0.95 -0.90 0.81
C GLY A 95 -0.17 -0.97 -0.22
N PHE A 96 0.16 -1.22 -1.48
CA PHE A 96 -0.82 -1.30 -2.58
C PHE A 96 -0.32 -2.17 -3.73
N ALA A 97 -1.25 -2.65 -4.55
CA ALA A 97 -0.94 -3.28 -5.82
C ALA A 97 -0.75 -2.18 -6.88
N GLU A 98 0.44 -2.12 -7.47
CA GLU A 98 0.84 -1.11 -8.45
C GLU A 98 0.81 -1.68 -9.87
N LEU A 99 0.16 -0.96 -10.79
CA LEU A 99 0.29 -1.16 -12.22
C LEU A 99 1.09 -0.01 -12.82
N ASP A 100 2.31 -0.30 -13.25
CA ASP A 100 3.22 0.65 -13.89
C ASP A 100 3.24 0.38 -15.41
N GLU A 101 2.98 1.42 -16.19
CA GLU A 101 2.98 1.39 -17.66
C GLU A 101 3.93 2.45 -18.24
N ALA A 102 4.92 2.91 -17.45
CA ALA A 102 5.79 4.03 -17.82
C ALA A 102 6.66 3.76 -19.06
N ASP A 103 7.00 2.51 -19.34
CA ASP A 103 7.76 2.09 -20.53
C ASP A 103 6.88 1.62 -21.70
N GLY A 104 5.54 1.63 -21.51
CA GLY A 104 4.55 1.23 -22.50
C GLY A 104 4.09 -0.22 -22.37
N GLU A 105 4.64 -0.97 -21.41
CA GLU A 105 4.22 -2.34 -21.08
C GLU A 105 3.65 -2.38 -19.64
N PRO A 106 2.67 -3.25 -19.37
CA PRO A 106 2.06 -3.33 -18.04
C PRO A 106 2.91 -4.17 -17.08
N HIS A 107 3.49 -3.53 -16.07
CA HIS A 107 4.21 -4.16 -14.97
C HIS A 107 3.41 -4.11 -13.67
N ARG A 108 3.40 -5.19 -12.92
CA ARG A 108 2.57 -5.34 -11.72
C ARG A 108 3.43 -5.62 -10.51
N TYR A 109 3.38 -4.73 -9.51
CA TYR A 109 4.22 -4.83 -8.32
C TYR A 109 3.39 -4.81 -7.03
N ASN A 110 3.86 -5.55 -6.03
CA ASN A 110 3.45 -5.34 -4.65
C ASN A 110 4.31 -4.21 -4.09
N SER A 111 3.72 -3.05 -3.95
CA SER A 111 4.43 -1.81 -3.67
C SER A 111 4.02 -1.17 -2.36
N SER A 112 4.88 -0.31 -1.84
CA SER A 112 4.55 0.58 -0.75
C SER A 112 5.12 1.97 -0.96
N ILE A 113 4.45 2.96 -0.39
CA ILE A 113 4.91 4.35 -0.36
C ILE A 113 5.00 4.86 1.08
N LEU A 114 5.94 5.77 1.29
CA LEU A 114 6.04 6.59 2.49
C LEU A 114 5.63 8.02 2.14
N VAL A 115 4.61 8.53 2.81
CA VAL A 115 4.12 9.91 2.66
C VAL A 115 4.44 10.69 3.93
N ASP A 116 4.98 11.89 3.79
CA ASP A 116 5.28 12.77 4.93
C ASP A 116 4.06 13.60 5.36
N GLY A 117 4.21 14.35 6.46
CA GLY A 117 3.14 15.23 6.97
C GLY A 117 2.82 16.44 6.07
N GLU A 118 3.53 16.62 4.95
CA GLU A 118 3.25 17.62 3.93
C GLU A 118 2.53 17.01 2.71
N GLY A 119 2.10 15.74 2.82
CA GLY A 119 1.39 15.02 1.76
C GLY A 119 2.25 14.61 0.57
N ARG A 120 3.59 14.64 0.72
CA ARG A 120 4.52 14.28 -0.34
C ARG A 120 4.94 12.82 -0.23
N ILE A 121 4.96 12.10 -1.33
CA ILE A 121 5.59 10.79 -1.41
C ILE A 121 7.11 11.00 -1.33
N VAL A 122 7.71 10.57 -0.22
CA VAL A 122 9.14 10.71 0.04
C VAL A 122 9.91 9.42 -0.20
N GLY A 123 9.21 8.29 -0.30
CA GLY A 123 9.81 7.00 -0.59
C GLY A 123 8.83 6.06 -1.26
N LYS A 124 9.36 5.17 -2.10
CA LYS A 124 8.61 4.09 -2.76
C LYS A 124 9.48 2.84 -2.77
N TYR A 125 8.86 1.72 -2.49
CA TYR A 125 9.48 0.39 -2.53
C TYR A 125 8.59 -0.56 -3.31
N ARG A 126 9.18 -1.41 -4.13
CA ARG A 126 8.57 -2.55 -4.80
C ARG A 126 9.12 -3.83 -4.17
N LYS A 127 8.24 -4.70 -3.71
CA LYS A 127 8.61 -5.92 -2.97
C LYS A 127 9.49 -6.83 -3.81
N ILE A 128 10.71 -7.11 -3.32
CA ILE A 128 11.71 -7.93 -4.01
C ILE A 128 11.51 -9.41 -3.68
N HIS A 129 11.23 -9.73 -2.43
CA HIS A 129 11.09 -11.11 -1.97
C HIS A 129 9.60 -11.52 -1.95
N LEU A 130 9.12 -12.02 -3.08
CA LEU A 130 7.75 -12.51 -3.22
C LEU A 130 7.64 -13.93 -2.65
N PRO A 131 6.79 -14.18 -1.64
CA PRO A 131 6.48 -15.53 -1.18
C PRO A 131 5.53 -16.25 -2.15
N GLY A 132 5.16 -17.47 -1.80
CA GLY A 132 4.12 -18.21 -2.50
C GLY A 132 4.54 -18.75 -3.86
N TYR A 133 3.57 -18.91 -4.73
CA TYR A 133 3.69 -19.69 -5.97
C TYR A 133 3.30 -18.86 -7.19
N ALA A 134 3.86 -19.23 -8.36
CA ALA A 134 3.48 -18.70 -9.67
C ALA A 134 2.37 -19.53 -10.34
N GLU A 135 2.07 -20.71 -9.79
CA GLU A 135 1.10 -21.64 -10.36
C GLU A 135 0.07 -22.05 -9.31
N LEU A 136 -1.14 -22.32 -9.77
CA LEU A 136 -2.22 -22.86 -8.94
C LEU A 136 -1.75 -24.12 -8.19
N GLN A 137 -2.02 -24.17 -6.89
CA GLN A 137 -1.71 -25.31 -6.05
C GLN A 137 -2.98 -26.17 -5.85
N PRO A 138 -3.14 -27.27 -6.61
CA PRO A 138 -4.33 -28.13 -6.52
C PRO A 138 -4.51 -28.71 -5.12
N GLY A 139 -5.74 -28.70 -4.62
CA GLY A 139 -6.09 -29.27 -3.32
C GLY A 139 -5.79 -28.39 -2.11
N GLN A 140 -5.20 -27.22 -2.30
CA GLN A 140 -5.03 -26.23 -1.22
C GLN A 140 -6.32 -25.40 -1.07
N PRO A 141 -6.87 -25.26 0.15
CA PRO A 141 -8.08 -24.48 0.39
C PRO A 141 -7.89 -22.99 0.18
N PHE A 142 -6.66 -22.50 0.36
CA PHE A 142 -6.25 -21.11 0.11
C PHE A 142 -4.98 -21.11 -0.71
N GLN A 143 -4.95 -20.24 -1.70
CA GLN A 143 -3.77 -20.01 -2.51
C GLN A 143 -2.87 -18.95 -1.88
N ASN A 144 -1.61 -18.92 -2.27
CA ASN A 144 -0.70 -17.79 -2.11
C ASN A 144 0.03 -17.60 -3.44
N LEU A 145 -0.57 -16.80 -4.33
CA LEU A 145 -0.15 -16.67 -5.73
C LEU A 145 0.54 -15.32 -5.98
N GLU A 146 1.30 -14.80 -5.01
CA GLU A 146 2.01 -13.53 -5.19
C GLU A 146 2.91 -13.53 -6.41
N LYS A 147 3.62 -14.63 -6.68
CA LYS A 147 4.49 -14.76 -7.86
C LYS A 147 3.75 -14.91 -9.20
N LEU A 148 2.43 -15.15 -9.15
CA LEU A 148 1.58 -15.14 -10.34
C LEU A 148 1.18 -13.71 -10.72
N TYR A 149 0.88 -12.89 -9.71
CA TYR A 149 0.30 -11.56 -9.89
C TYR A 149 1.32 -10.43 -9.84
N PHE A 150 2.46 -10.62 -9.18
CA PHE A 150 3.46 -9.58 -8.99
C PHE A 150 4.81 -9.96 -9.56
N GLU A 151 5.46 -8.98 -10.14
CA GLU A 151 6.85 -9.05 -10.57
C GLU A 151 7.79 -8.75 -9.41
N VAL A 152 9.04 -9.20 -9.53
CA VAL A 152 10.09 -8.85 -8.56
C VAL A 152 10.39 -7.37 -8.63
N GLY A 153 10.38 -6.70 -7.48
CA GLY A 153 10.65 -5.28 -7.39
C GLY A 153 12.04 -4.89 -7.91
N ASP A 154 12.12 -3.78 -8.60
CA ASP A 154 13.28 -3.29 -9.35
C ASP A 154 13.91 -2.02 -8.76
N LEU A 155 13.29 -1.40 -7.73
CA LEU A 155 13.77 -0.16 -7.12
C LEU A 155 14.89 -0.37 -6.08
N GLY A 156 15.21 -1.62 -5.73
CA GLY A 156 16.16 -1.93 -4.66
C GLY A 156 15.66 -1.58 -3.26
N PHE A 157 16.58 -1.54 -2.30
CA PHE A 157 16.30 -1.14 -0.93
C PHE A 157 16.68 0.32 -0.73
N GLY A 158 15.70 1.14 -0.37
CA GLY A 158 15.88 2.57 -0.15
C GLY A 158 15.86 2.94 1.33
N ALA A 159 16.40 4.13 1.63
CA ALA A 159 16.22 4.78 2.92
C ALA A 159 15.98 6.27 2.69
N TRP A 160 14.96 6.82 3.30
CA TRP A 160 14.48 8.17 3.04
C TRP A 160 14.48 9.03 4.30
N ARG A 161 14.75 10.32 4.13
CA ARG A 161 14.66 11.28 5.24
C ARG A 161 13.23 11.82 5.32
N ALA A 162 12.61 11.60 6.48
CA ALA A 162 11.27 12.08 6.79
C ALA A 162 11.21 12.56 8.26
N PHE A 163 10.11 13.11 8.70
CA PHE A 163 9.78 13.41 10.08
C PHE A 163 10.93 14.13 10.83
N GLY A 164 11.37 15.29 10.31
CA GLY A 164 12.45 16.08 10.93
C GLY A 164 13.85 15.48 10.76
N GLY A 165 14.06 14.65 9.73
CA GLY A 165 15.35 14.10 9.33
C GLY A 165 15.67 12.72 9.91
N VAL A 166 14.66 11.99 10.36
CA VAL A 166 14.80 10.56 10.67
C VAL A 166 14.91 9.77 9.35
N LEU A 167 15.77 8.75 9.32
CA LEU A 167 15.84 7.80 8.20
C LEU A 167 14.78 6.72 8.43
N VAL A 168 14.01 6.45 7.36
CA VAL A 168 13.01 5.40 7.29
C VAL A 168 13.37 4.50 6.10
N SER A 169 13.37 3.19 6.30
CA SER A 169 13.68 2.20 5.27
C SER A 169 12.75 1.00 5.37
#